data_0d085eb6dbe3429f5f81cd08ea46b80e
#
_entry.id   0d085eb6dbe3429f5f81cd08ea46b80e
#
_cell.length_a   1.000
_cell.length_b   1.000
_cell.length_c   1.000
_cell.angle_alpha   90.00
_cell.angle_beta   90.00
_cell.angle_gamma   90.00
#
_symmetry.space_group_name_H-M   'P 1'
#
loop_
_entity.id
_entity.type
_entity.pdbx_description
1 polymer ?
#
loop_
_entity_poly.entity_id
_entity_poly.type
_entity_poly.pdbx_seq_one_letter_code
_entity_poly.pdbx_strand_id
1 'polypeptide(L)'
;MSPILLRPVREQLEHDHVIRLLRTRLRRRSQIAVNLGDEVTALTLGARKLYPDLMLTSTDRANLLHTIVEVETNESINHLEAMAEWVPYGRVRAMFHLYVPSGCSEKTQQLCKEKKIQVDEIWSYHAVGDNMRFTLAYRAPQNSGKLARIEQARKTALAKQRAKPKVKAKSANSKKAVKLKKKREASQGKRSTGALKK
;
A
#
# COMPACT_ATOMS: atom_id res chain seq x y z
N MET A 1 -12.32 15.68 6.36
CA MET A 1 -13.18 15.20 5.27
C MET A 1 -12.66 15.87 4.01
N SER A 2 -12.09 15.11 3.09
CA SER A 2 -11.75 15.62 1.77
C SER A 2 -13.07 15.89 1.04
N PRO A 3 -13.22 16.99 0.30
CA PRO A 3 -14.40 17.20 -0.52
C PRO A 3 -14.43 16.11 -1.58
N ILE A 4 -15.31 15.14 -1.44
CA ILE A 4 -15.59 14.15 -2.48
C ILE A 4 -16.27 14.92 -3.61
N LEU A 5 -15.49 15.41 -4.55
CA LEU A 5 -16.03 15.82 -5.84
C LEU A 5 -16.53 14.53 -6.51
N LEU A 6 -17.86 14.40 -6.63
CA LEU A 6 -18.47 13.29 -7.35
C LEU A 6 -17.97 13.34 -8.80
N ARG A 7 -17.02 12.47 -9.13
CA ARG A 7 -16.54 12.30 -10.52
C ARG A 7 -17.71 11.80 -11.37
N PRO A 8 -17.91 12.32 -12.59
CA PRO A 8 -18.84 11.74 -13.54
C PRO A 8 -18.56 10.25 -13.75
N VAL A 9 -19.60 9.46 -13.93
CA VAL A 9 -19.48 7.98 -14.03
C VAL A 9 -18.45 7.54 -15.07
N ARG A 10 -18.37 8.24 -16.21
CA ARG A 10 -17.40 7.93 -17.27
C ARG A 10 -15.96 8.13 -16.81
N GLU A 11 -15.70 9.22 -16.12
CA GLU A 11 -14.37 9.52 -15.56
C GLU A 11 -13.98 8.52 -14.48
N GLN A 12 -14.91 8.15 -13.62
CA GLN A 12 -14.67 7.14 -12.60
C GLN A 12 -14.32 5.79 -13.23
N LEU A 13 -14.99 5.40 -14.31
CA LEU A 13 -14.69 4.16 -15.03
C LEU A 13 -13.30 4.20 -15.67
N GLU A 14 -12.91 5.32 -16.28
CA GLU A 14 -11.57 5.49 -16.87
C GLU A 14 -10.49 5.42 -15.79
N HIS A 15 -10.63 6.20 -14.72
CA HIS A 15 -9.76 6.22 -13.57
C HIS A 15 -9.56 4.81 -12.99
N ASP A 16 -10.65 4.12 -12.68
CA ASP A 16 -10.63 2.77 -12.12
C ASP A 16 -9.98 1.76 -13.07
N HIS A 17 -10.20 1.92 -14.37
CA HIS A 17 -9.59 1.06 -15.39
C HIS A 17 -8.06 1.23 -15.38
N VAL A 18 -7.56 2.45 -15.37
CA VAL A 18 -6.12 2.75 -15.30
C VAL A 18 -5.51 2.16 -14.05
N ILE A 19 -6.14 2.33 -12.88
CA ILE A 19 -5.66 1.76 -11.61
C ILE A 19 -5.55 0.24 -11.67
N ARG A 20 -6.56 -0.46 -12.22
CA ARG A 20 -6.54 -1.93 -12.36
C ARG A 20 -5.38 -2.40 -13.27
N LEU A 21 -5.13 -1.70 -14.36
CA LEU A 21 -4.01 -2.00 -15.26
C LEU A 21 -2.65 -1.75 -14.58
N LEU A 22 -2.50 -0.63 -13.88
CA LEU A 22 -1.28 -0.32 -13.12
C LEU A 22 -1.03 -1.36 -12.03
N ARG A 23 -2.06 -1.74 -11.27
CA ARG A 23 -1.97 -2.83 -10.29
C ARG A 23 -1.43 -4.12 -10.92
N THR A 24 -1.97 -4.52 -12.07
CA THR A 24 -1.54 -5.73 -12.78
C THR A 24 -0.08 -5.64 -13.24
N ARG A 25 0.33 -4.47 -13.75
CA ARG A 25 1.69 -4.21 -14.23
C ARG A 25 2.72 -4.19 -13.11
N LEU A 26 2.40 -3.54 -11.98
CA LEU A 26 3.33 -3.26 -10.89
C LEU A 26 3.45 -4.41 -9.86
N ARG A 27 2.44 -5.28 -9.75
CA ARG A 27 2.40 -6.39 -8.77
C ARG A 27 3.57 -7.38 -8.86
N ARG A 28 4.27 -7.42 -9.99
CA ARG A 28 5.44 -8.31 -10.17
C ARG A 28 6.65 -7.85 -9.35
N ARG A 29 6.70 -6.57 -8.97
CA ARG A 29 7.88 -5.95 -8.32
C ARG A 29 7.57 -5.41 -6.93
N SER A 30 6.30 -5.26 -6.58
CA SER A 30 5.86 -4.64 -5.34
C SER A 30 4.59 -5.30 -4.81
N GLN A 31 4.41 -5.28 -3.50
CA GLN A 31 3.09 -5.46 -2.91
C GLN A 31 2.32 -4.16 -3.11
N ILE A 32 1.03 -4.25 -3.41
CA ILE A 32 0.23 -3.09 -3.78
C ILE A 32 -1.03 -3.05 -2.92
N ALA A 33 -1.20 -1.97 -2.17
CA ALA A 33 -2.48 -1.57 -1.62
C ALA A 33 -3.17 -0.63 -2.61
N VAL A 34 -4.46 -0.76 -2.78
CA VAL A 34 -5.28 -0.03 -3.76
C VAL A 34 -6.45 0.61 -3.04
N ASN A 35 -6.71 1.88 -3.32
CA ASN A 35 -7.94 2.58 -2.99
C ASN A 35 -8.72 2.80 -4.29
N LEU A 36 -9.75 2.00 -4.51
CA LEU A 36 -10.55 2.00 -5.74
C LEU A 36 -11.99 2.34 -5.37
N GLY A 37 -12.32 3.64 -5.42
CA GLY A 37 -13.64 4.13 -5.03
C GLY A 37 -13.88 4.25 -3.51
N ASP A 38 -13.17 3.46 -2.70
CA ASP A 38 -13.27 3.46 -1.24
C ASP A 38 -11.94 3.81 -0.57
N GLU A 39 -11.98 4.56 0.52
CA GLU A 39 -10.83 4.91 1.36
C GLU A 39 -10.42 3.74 2.28
N VAL A 40 -9.91 2.63 1.69
CA VAL A 40 -9.63 1.39 2.42
C VAL A 40 -8.30 1.45 3.16
N THR A 41 -7.25 1.93 2.49
CA THR A 41 -5.89 1.90 3.03
C THR A 41 -5.35 3.32 3.17
N ALA A 42 -5.22 3.78 4.41
CA ALA A 42 -4.73 5.11 4.71
C ALA A 42 -3.20 5.15 4.84
N LEU A 43 -2.61 6.21 4.31
CA LEU A 43 -1.26 6.65 4.61
C LEU A 43 -1.32 7.81 5.63
N THR A 44 -0.63 7.68 6.76
CA THR A 44 -0.63 8.73 7.79
C THR A 44 0.54 9.70 7.58
N LEU A 45 0.25 10.98 7.43
CA LEU A 45 1.21 12.07 7.37
C LEU A 45 0.92 13.09 8.48
N GLY A 46 1.65 13.01 9.59
CA GLY A 46 1.33 13.77 10.81
C GLY A 46 -0.06 13.39 11.34
N ALA A 47 -0.96 14.37 11.46
CA ALA A 47 -2.35 14.15 11.89
C ALA A 47 -3.30 13.83 10.73
N ARG A 48 -2.83 13.85 9.47
CA ARG A 48 -3.68 13.64 8.28
C ARG A 48 -3.62 12.18 7.84
N LYS A 49 -4.78 11.66 7.44
CA LYS A 49 -4.91 10.42 6.68
C LYS A 49 -5.02 10.79 5.20
N LEU A 50 -4.23 10.13 4.37
CA LEU A 50 -4.17 10.30 2.93
C LEU A 50 -4.51 8.94 2.30
N TYR A 51 -5.19 8.96 1.17
CA TYR A 51 -5.67 7.75 0.49
C TYR A 51 -5.24 7.74 -0.98
N PRO A 52 -3.93 7.62 -1.26
CA PRO A 52 -3.48 7.56 -2.64
C PRO A 52 -4.04 6.32 -3.35
N ASP A 53 -4.28 6.41 -4.64
CA ASP A 53 -4.86 5.33 -5.45
C ASP A 53 -4.09 4.03 -5.32
N LEU A 54 -2.75 4.10 -5.37
CA LEU A 54 -1.89 2.94 -5.18
C LEU A 54 -0.75 3.26 -4.21
N MET A 55 -0.51 2.34 -3.29
CA MET A 55 0.68 2.34 -2.43
C MET A 55 1.50 1.09 -2.71
N LEU A 56 2.76 1.29 -3.11
CA LEU A 56 3.69 0.22 -3.43
C LEU A 56 4.68 0.02 -2.30
N THR A 57 4.71 -1.18 -1.76
CA THR A 57 5.65 -1.58 -0.71
C THR A 57 6.60 -2.66 -1.21
N SER A 58 7.78 -2.76 -0.58
CA SER A 58 8.76 -3.79 -0.91
C SER A 58 8.19 -5.18 -0.63
N THR A 59 8.54 -6.16 -1.50
CA THR A 59 8.09 -7.56 -1.38
C THR A 59 8.85 -8.34 -0.31
N ASP A 60 9.88 -7.76 0.27
CA ASP A 60 10.64 -8.35 1.36
C ASP A 60 9.96 -8.16 2.73
N ARG A 61 10.58 -8.74 3.76
CA ARG A 61 10.07 -8.65 5.14
C ARG A 61 10.02 -7.22 5.70
N ALA A 62 10.73 -6.27 5.08
CA ALA A 62 10.71 -4.87 5.52
C ALA A 62 9.35 -4.23 5.25
N ASN A 63 8.63 -4.68 4.21
CA ASN A 63 7.33 -4.14 3.78
C ASN A 63 7.32 -2.60 3.77
N LEU A 64 8.41 -2.02 3.25
CA LEU A 64 8.61 -0.57 3.27
C LEU A 64 7.89 0.08 2.11
N LEU A 65 7.08 1.11 2.40
CA LEU A 65 6.49 1.97 1.37
C LEU A 65 7.62 2.67 0.60
N HIS A 66 7.65 2.48 -0.72
CA HIS A 66 8.65 3.10 -1.57
C HIS A 66 8.07 4.00 -2.67
N THR A 67 6.80 3.79 -3.05
CA THR A 67 6.13 4.60 -4.08
C THR A 67 4.65 4.76 -3.76
N ILE A 68 4.15 5.96 -3.95
CA ILE A 68 2.73 6.27 -4.01
C ILE A 68 2.39 6.71 -5.43
N VAL A 69 1.22 6.36 -5.87
CA VAL A 69 0.73 6.65 -7.24
C VAL A 69 -0.64 7.28 -7.14
N GLU A 70 -0.83 8.34 -7.91
CA GLU A 70 -2.11 8.98 -8.14
C GLU A 70 -2.43 8.94 -9.63
N VAL A 71 -3.65 8.65 -9.96
CA VAL A 71 -4.16 8.58 -11.32
C VAL A 71 -5.17 9.70 -11.52
N GLU A 72 -4.91 10.55 -12.49
CA GLU A 72 -5.77 11.69 -12.79
C GLU A 72 -6.50 11.48 -14.11
N THR A 73 -7.70 12.04 -14.20
CA THR A 73 -8.43 12.22 -15.45
C THR A 73 -8.20 13.64 -15.99
N ASN A 74 -8.72 13.94 -17.16
CA ASN A 74 -8.55 15.28 -17.74
C ASN A 74 -9.18 16.38 -16.86
N GLU A 75 -10.28 16.08 -16.23
CA GLU A 75 -11.07 16.98 -15.40
C GLU A 75 -10.47 17.17 -14.00
N SER A 76 -9.86 16.12 -13.45
CA SER A 76 -9.24 16.17 -12.12
C SER A 76 -7.89 16.90 -12.11
N ILE A 77 -7.27 17.15 -13.28
CA ILE A 77 -6.04 17.95 -13.35
C ILE A 77 -6.37 19.44 -13.20
N ASN A 78 -6.56 19.86 -11.97
CA ASN A 78 -6.92 21.21 -11.61
C ASN A 78 -6.22 21.66 -10.30
N HIS A 79 -6.39 22.94 -9.98
CA HIS A 79 -5.75 23.55 -8.82
C HIS A 79 -6.20 22.99 -7.48
N LEU A 80 -7.47 22.62 -7.37
CA LEU A 80 -8.06 22.12 -6.11
C LEU A 80 -7.52 20.75 -5.78
N GLU A 81 -7.49 19.82 -6.75
CA GLU A 81 -6.92 18.49 -6.60
C GLU A 81 -5.42 18.56 -6.27
N ALA A 82 -4.67 19.40 -7.00
CA ALA A 82 -3.25 19.58 -6.74
C ALA A 82 -2.99 20.03 -5.29
N MET A 83 -3.80 20.93 -4.76
CA MET A 83 -3.65 21.41 -3.38
C MET A 83 -4.14 20.41 -2.34
N ALA A 84 -5.23 19.69 -2.63
CA ALA A 84 -5.83 18.74 -1.70
C ALA A 84 -4.99 17.47 -1.55
N GLU A 85 -4.45 16.94 -2.65
CA GLU A 85 -3.85 15.61 -2.73
C GLU A 85 -2.37 15.66 -3.10
N TRP A 86 -1.97 16.32 -4.20
CA TRP A 86 -0.59 16.23 -4.66
C TRP A 86 0.40 16.93 -3.73
N VAL A 87 0.01 18.07 -3.11
CA VAL A 87 0.88 18.78 -2.15
C VAL A 87 1.21 17.89 -0.95
N PRO A 88 0.27 17.24 -0.25
CA PRO A 88 0.59 16.31 0.83
C PRO A 88 1.36 15.08 0.33
N TYR A 89 1.03 14.51 -0.84
CA TYR A 89 1.75 13.35 -1.38
C TYR A 89 3.22 13.65 -1.68
N GLY A 90 3.52 14.83 -2.23
CA GLY A 90 4.90 15.27 -2.48
C GLY A 90 5.76 15.38 -1.21
N ARG A 91 5.16 15.45 -0.02
CA ARG A 91 5.86 15.49 1.29
C ARG A 91 6.12 14.12 1.90
N VAL A 92 5.57 13.07 1.35
CA VAL A 92 5.77 11.71 1.83
C VAL A 92 7.20 11.25 1.56
N ARG A 93 7.77 10.45 2.47
CA ARG A 93 9.10 9.83 2.29
C ARG A 93 9.05 8.60 1.37
N ALA A 94 8.32 8.71 0.27
CA ALA A 94 8.23 7.73 -0.80
C ALA A 94 8.30 8.44 -2.14
N MET A 95 8.57 7.72 -3.23
CA MET A 95 8.46 8.27 -4.58
C MET A 95 7.00 8.65 -4.82
N PHE A 96 6.76 9.81 -5.43
CA PHE A 96 5.43 10.25 -5.83
C PHE A 96 5.32 10.25 -7.35
N HIS A 97 4.45 9.40 -7.88
CA HIS A 97 4.18 9.27 -9.32
C HIS A 97 2.76 9.72 -9.64
N LEU A 98 2.65 10.59 -10.65
CA LEU A 98 1.37 10.99 -11.24
C LEU A 98 1.17 10.29 -12.58
N TYR A 99 -0.02 9.73 -12.79
CA TYR A 99 -0.44 9.19 -14.08
C TYR A 99 -1.56 10.05 -14.64
N VAL A 100 -1.34 10.63 -15.82
CA VAL A 100 -2.22 11.63 -16.42
C VAL A 100 -2.57 11.25 -17.87
N PRO A 101 -3.72 11.68 -18.42
CA PRO A 101 -4.02 11.47 -19.82
C PRO A 101 -2.98 12.06 -20.76
N SER A 102 -2.80 11.45 -21.93
CA SER A 102 -1.96 11.99 -23.00
C SER A 102 -2.42 13.42 -23.37
N GLY A 103 -1.45 14.33 -23.48
CA GLY A 103 -1.72 15.77 -23.69
C GLY A 103 -1.84 16.60 -22.41
N CYS A 104 -1.99 15.99 -21.22
CA CYS A 104 -2.07 16.72 -19.96
C CYS A 104 -0.73 16.86 -19.21
N SER A 105 0.33 16.24 -19.70
CA SER A 105 1.64 16.20 -19.01
C SER A 105 2.25 17.59 -18.79
N GLU A 106 2.16 18.50 -19.75
CA GLU A 106 2.70 19.86 -19.64
C GLU A 106 1.93 20.68 -18.61
N LYS A 107 0.58 20.64 -18.69
CA LYS A 107 -0.31 21.29 -17.71
C LYS A 107 -0.02 20.78 -16.30
N THR A 108 0.16 19.48 -16.12
CA THR A 108 0.50 18.86 -14.83
C THR A 108 1.86 19.33 -14.32
N GLN A 109 2.89 19.36 -15.18
CA GLN A 109 4.21 19.86 -14.81
C GLN A 109 4.18 21.33 -14.41
N GLN A 110 3.44 22.18 -15.15
CA GLN A 110 3.27 23.58 -14.82
C GLN A 110 2.61 23.74 -13.45
N LEU A 111 1.54 23.01 -13.20
CA LEU A 111 0.81 23.05 -11.92
C LEU A 111 1.71 22.59 -10.75
N CYS A 112 2.51 21.54 -10.95
CA CYS A 112 3.49 21.09 -9.96
C CYS A 112 4.55 22.17 -9.66
N LYS A 113 5.06 22.89 -10.68
CA LYS A 113 6.00 24.00 -10.51
C LYS A 113 5.39 25.17 -9.75
N GLU A 114 4.19 25.61 -10.14
CA GLU A 114 3.46 26.72 -9.51
C GLU A 114 3.20 26.46 -8.03
N LYS A 115 2.81 25.23 -7.67
CA LYS A 115 2.51 24.83 -6.29
C LYS A 115 3.71 24.28 -5.53
N LYS A 116 4.89 24.24 -6.13
CA LYS A 116 6.13 23.68 -5.55
C LYS A 116 5.94 22.24 -5.07
N ILE A 117 5.19 21.44 -5.84
CA ILE A 117 4.92 20.04 -5.55
C ILE A 117 6.12 19.20 -5.98
N GLN A 118 6.62 18.37 -5.07
CA GLN A 118 7.71 17.44 -5.35
C GLN A 118 7.17 16.15 -5.95
N VAL A 119 6.93 16.15 -7.27
CA VAL A 119 6.62 14.96 -8.03
C VAL A 119 7.91 14.31 -8.54
N ASP A 120 8.03 13.01 -8.43
CA ASP A 120 9.22 12.28 -8.86
C ASP A 120 9.11 11.81 -10.31
N GLU A 121 7.94 11.35 -10.74
CA GLU A 121 7.68 10.98 -12.13
C GLU A 121 6.25 11.37 -12.54
N ILE A 122 6.11 11.83 -13.80
CA ILE A 122 4.82 12.00 -14.44
C ILE A 122 4.78 11.06 -15.64
N TRP A 123 3.77 10.21 -15.66
CA TRP A 123 3.50 9.25 -16.73
C TRP A 123 2.26 9.66 -17.48
N SER A 124 2.33 9.67 -18.80
CA SER A 124 1.13 9.82 -19.63
C SER A 124 0.53 8.48 -19.97
N TYR A 125 -0.79 8.41 -20.02
CA TYR A 125 -1.50 7.23 -20.50
C TYR A 125 -2.46 7.57 -21.64
N HIS A 126 -2.66 6.63 -22.58
CA HIS A 126 -3.66 6.72 -23.63
C HIS A 126 -4.06 5.31 -24.10
N ALA A 127 -5.29 5.19 -24.60
CA ALA A 127 -5.80 3.95 -25.17
C ALA A 127 -5.17 3.70 -26.54
N VAL A 128 -4.77 2.45 -26.81
CA VAL A 128 -4.31 1.96 -28.12
C VAL A 128 -5.07 0.66 -28.41
N GLY A 129 -6.16 0.77 -29.16
CA GLY A 129 -7.13 -0.33 -29.26
C GLY A 129 -7.69 -0.68 -27.88
N ASP A 130 -7.68 -1.96 -27.54
CA ASP A 130 -8.15 -2.47 -26.23
C ASP A 130 -7.11 -2.35 -25.11
N ASN A 131 -5.93 -1.82 -25.41
CA ASN A 131 -4.84 -1.72 -24.45
C ASN A 131 -4.59 -0.27 -24.05
N MET A 132 -3.97 -0.09 -22.86
CA MET A 132 -3.50 1.19 -22.37
C MET A 132 -1.97 1.27 -22.47
N ARG A 133 -1.47 2.33 -23.11
CA ARG A 133 -0.04 2.61 -23.18
C ARG A 133 0.35 3.64 -22.13
N PHE A 134 1.44 3.36 -21.41
CA PHE A 134 2.02 4.26 -20.41
C PHE A 134 3.39 4.72 -20.87
N THR A 135 3.61 6.03 -20.92
CA THR A 135 4.86 6.65 -21.38
C THR A 135 5.37 7.62 -20.31
N LEU A 136 6.64 7.52 -19.96
CA LEU A 136 7.26 8.47 -19.04
C LEU A 136 7.37 9.84 -19.70
N ALA A 137 6.67 10.85 -19.16
CA ALA A 137 6.68 12.22 -19.65
C ALA A 137 7.67 13.13 -18.90
N TYR A 138 7.87 12.86 -17.59
CA TYR A 138 8.78 13.64 -16.77
C TYR A 138 9.40 12.78 -15.67
N ARG A 139 10.68 13.05 -15.38
CA ARG A 139 11.39 12.48 -14.22
C ARG A 139 12.21 13.58 -13.55
N ALA A 140 12.04 13.72 -12.22
CA ALA A 140 12.78 14.71 -11.46
C ALA A 140 14.28 14.39 -11.43
N PRO A 141 15.17 15.39 -11.61
CA PRO A 141 16.62 15.18 -11.60
C PRO A 141 17.17 14.62 -10.28
N GLN A 142 16.48 14.87 -9.16
CA GLN A 142 16.92 14.48 -7.82
C GLN A 142 16.46 13.07 -7.38
N ASN A 143 15.82 12.29 -8.26
CA ASN A 143 15.29 10.97 -7.91
C ASN A 143 16.36 9.99 -7.41
N SER A 144 17.61 10.10 -7.88
CA SER A 144 18.70 9.23 -7.43
C SER A 144 18.96 9.32 -5.93
N GLY A 145 18.94 10.52 -5.37
CA GLY A 145 19.13 10.73 -3.93
C GLY A 145 17.94 10.23 -3.09
N LYS A 146 16.72 10.39 -3.57
CA LYS A 146 15.50 9.90 -2.90
C LYS A 146 15.44 8.38 -2.92
N LEU A 147 15.72 7.76 -4.06
CA LEU A 147 15.82 6.31 -4.21
C LEU A 147 16.90 5.70 -3.30
N ALA A 148 18.09 6.32 -3.23
CA ALA A 148 19.15 5.87 -2.34
C ALA A 148 18.72 5.90 -0.86
N ARG A 149 18.01 6.92 -0.41
CA ARG A 149 17.47 7.02 0.95
C ARG A 149 16.42 5.94 1.25
N ILE A 150 15.53 5.66 0.30
CA ILE A 150 14.51 4.60 0.41
C ILE A 150 15.21 3.24 0.53
N GLU A 151 16.20 2.95 -0.32
CA GLU A 151 16.94 1.70 -0.29
C GLU A 151 17.76 1.54 1.01
N GLN A 152 18.36 2.62 1.51
CA GLN A 152 19.05 2.61 2.80
C GLN A 152 18.08 2.32 3.95
N ALA A 153 16.91 2.94 3.96
CA ALA A 153 15.88 2.68 4.97
C ALA A 153 15.43 1.22 4.93
N ARG A 154 15.27 0.65 3.74
CA ARG A 154 14.94 -0.77 3.53
C ARG A 154 16.02 -1.69 4.11
N LYS A 155 17.30 -1.45 3.81
CA LYS A 155 18.41 -2.23 4.37
C LYS A 155 18.44 -2.16 5.90
N THR A 156 18.24 -0.97 6.46
CA THR A 156 18.20 -0.76 7.92
C THR A 156 17.02 -1.50 8.56
N ALA A 157 15.84 -1.46 7.94
CA ALA A 157 14.65 -2.17 8.44
C ALA A 157 14.86 -3.69 8.44
N LEU A 158 15.45 -4.24 7.38
CA LEU A 158 15.79 -5.67 7.28
C LEU A 158 16.82 -6.09 8.33
N ALA A 159 17.86 -5.27 8.56
CA ALA A 159 18.87 -5.53 9.58
C ALA A 159 18.27 -5.56 10.99
N LYS A 160 17.39 -4.60 11.32
CA LYS A 160 16.66 -4.57 12.61
C LYS A 160 15.76 -5.80 12.81
N GLN A 161 15.13 -6.31 11.75
CA GLN A 161 14.30 -7.52 11.85
C GLN A 161 15.14 -8.79 12.05
N ARG A 162 16.32 -8.86 11.45
CA ARG A 162 17.27 -9.97 11.67
C ARG A 162 17.84 -9.97 13.09
N ALA A 163 18.07 -8.80 13.67
CA ALA A 163 18.63 -8.61 15.03
C ALA A 163 17.61 -8.88 16.15
N LYS A 164 16.30 -8.94 15.87
CA LYS A 164 15.30 -9.35 16.87
C LYS A 164 15.48 -10.83 17.18
N PRO A 165 15.79 -11.23 18.46
CA PRO A 165 15.93 -12.63 18.83
C PRO A 165 14.62 -13.34 18.50
N LYS A 166 14.72 -14.51 17.84
CA LYS A 166 13.59 -15.43 17.70
C LYS A 166 13.15 -15.80 19.11
N VAL A 167 12.08 -15.22 19.60
CA VAL A 167 11.40 -15.70 20.81
C VAL A 167 10.98 -17.12 20.46
N LYS A 168 11.73 -18.09 21.01
CA LYS A 168 11.39 -19.51 20.89
C LYS A 168 9.97 -19.65 21.46
N ALA A 169 9.03 -20.00 20.60
CA ALA A 169 7.73 -20.48 21.05
C ALA A 169 7.95 -21.77 21.83
N LYS A 170 8.25 -21.65 23.13
CA LYS A 170 8.30 -22.75 24.07
C LYS A 170 6.93 -22.90 24.71
N SER A 171 6.38 -24.08 24.49
CA SER A 171 5.38 -24.74 25.33
C SER A 171 3.95 -24.20 25.39
N ALA A 172 3.20 -24.40 24.30
CA ALA A 172 1.76 -24.64 24.47
C ALA A 172 1.43 -26.14 24.58
N ASN A 173 2.44 -27.02 24.40
CA ASN A 173 2.19 -28.50 24.34
C ASN A 173 2.34 -29.22 25.70
N SER A 174 2.96 -28.62 26.73
CA SER A 174 3.12 -29.27 28.03
C SER A 174 1.85 -29.21 28.91
N LYS A 175 1.01 -28.20 28.76
CA LYS A 175 -0.23 -28.08 29.55
C LYS A 175 -1.37 -28.99 29.08
N LYS A 176 -1.35 -29.44 27.83
CA LYS A 176 -2.38 -30.36 27.28
C LYS A 176 -2.11 -31.81 27.67
N ALA A 177 -0.83 -32.19 27.81
CA ALA A 177 -0.45 -33.55 28.22
C ALA A 177 -0.73 -33.84 29.71
N VAL A 178 -0.52 -32.85 30.59
CA VAL A 178 -0.81 -33.00 32.02
C VAL A 178 -2.32 -33.05 32.29
N LYS A 179 -3.14 -32.35 31.53
CA LYS A 179 -4.60 -32.37 31.69
C LYS A 179 -5.25 -33.68 31.21
N LEU A 180 -4.64 -34.37 30.24
CA LEU A 180 -5.12 -35.71 29.77
C LEU A 180 -4.72 -36.81 30.74
N LYS A 181 -3.57 -36.72 31.41
CA LYS A 181 -3.15 -37.74 32.39
C LYS A 181 -4.05 -37.74 33.64
N LYS A 182 -4.36 -36.52 34.17
CA LYS A 182 -5.30 -36.38 35.31
C LYS A 182 -6.73 -36.83 35.01
N LYS A 183 -7.18 -36.79 33.76
CA LYS A 183 -8.53 -37.25 33.37
C LYS A 183 -8.64 -38.78 33.19
N ARG A 184 -7.51 -39.45 32.91
CA ARG A 184 -7.46 -40.93 32.83
C ARG A 184 -7.39 -41.60 34.20
N GLU A 185 -6.69 -41.00 35.16
CA GLU A 185 -6.61 -41.53 36.53
C GLU A 185 -7.94 -41.38 37.31
N ALA A 186 -8.72 -40.31 37.03
CA ALA A 186 -10.04 -40.11 37.63
C ALA A 186 -11.15 -41.03 37.08
N SER A 187 -10.94 -41.67 35.90
CA SER A 187 -11.90 -42.58 35.31
C SER A 187 -11.69 -44.06 35.67
N GLN A 188 -10.48 -44.42 36.18
CA GLN A 188 -10.20 -45.79 36.65
C GLN A 188 -10.58 -46.06 38.11
N GLY A 189 -10.71 -44.98 38.94
CA GLY A 189 -11.13 -45.10 40.34
C GLY A 189 -12.62 -45.33 40.60
N LYS A 190 -13.48 -45.32 39.56
CA LYS A 190 -14.96 -45.50 39.71
C LYS A 190 -15.50 -46.85 39.28
N ARG A 191 -14.64 -47.84 38.97
CA ARG A 191 -15.10 -49.18 38.50
C ARG A 191 -14.87 -50.32 39.48
N SER A 192 -14.48 -50.05 40.72
CA SER A 192 -14.18 -51.14 41.68
C SER A 192 -15.05 -51.17 42.95
N THR A 193 -16.19 -50.45 42.96
CA THR A 193 -17.13 -50.58 44.10
C THR A 193 -18.57 -50.82 43.60
N GLY A 194 -18.86 -52.04 43.18
CA GLY A 194 -20.21 -52.41 42.68
C GLY A 194 -20.41 -53.88 42.42
N ALA A 195 -19.86 -54.70 43.29
CA ALA A 195 -20.23 -56.13 43.27
C ALA A 195 -20.10 -56.69 44.71
N LEU A 196 -21.14 -56.57 45.47
CA LEU A 196 -21.53 -57.53 46.52
C LEU A 196 -22.78 -57.01 47.27
N LYS A 197 -23.95 -57.48 46.89
CA LYS A 197 -24.97 -57.96 47.86
C LYS A 197 -26.18 -58.44 47.09
N LYS A 198 -26.35 -59.81 47.24
CA LYS A 198 -27.55 -60.59 47.10
C LYS A 198 -28.45 -60.39 45.89
#